data_a91610c81171d923e0a8f31edb382926
#
_entry.id   a91610c81171d923e0a8f31edb382926
#
_cell.length_a   1.000
_cell.length_b   1.000
_cell.length_c   1.000
_cell.angle_alpha   90.00
_cell.angle_beta   90.00
_cell.angle_gamma   90.00
#
_symmetry.space_group_name_H-M   'P 1'
#
loop_
_entity.id
_entity.type
_entity.pdbx_description
1 polymer ?
#
loop_
_entity_poly.entity_id
_entity_poly.type
_entity_poly.pdbx_seq_one_letter_code
_entity_poly.pdbx_strand_id
1 'polypeptide(L)'
;MKKLFTFSLSLLLTGFAFAQNPSIPHLEKQGNTIKLIVNDKPFLILGGELHNSSTSGTAYMRPIWKRMAQKNLNTVIAPVYWELLEPEEGKFDFTLVDSMILGARKQNLHLVILWFGSWKNGYSLYVPGWVKNNQEKYPRAKSKDGQSCEMLSTFGETSMKADANAFRALMKHIREKDAEYQTVITVQIENEMGLFLTDRDYCDQANKAFNAPVPAEIMSYLKTNKGRLQPEIDSVWKANGYKSSGKWEEVFGKSTEDKKNWKTLTYLTEELFTVSHYARYVGKVAAAGKEEYPIPMYVNAWVKQPVMGGGYPGKYPNGGPIPHTLDIWRAAAPSIDFIAPDIYLSLKYAMYTIEQYHRPGNPLFIPEYKHNDEAASVAFWAYGQHDAISFSPFGIDDLKPEEDAFTKTYEVLSQVQDLILQHQGRRTMVGIYLDTANRVQEFNLGGYQIKAQLGGGSYAEMTGPTGKTRRTFSAGGLVFSIAPDEFIVVGKDFVLSFDPLKPDEKRPFIDVEYMDEGTFINGKWLTTRRLNGDEGTGGGDYGFGSGKQPESGTLRFQRQPDNSYSIVRFKMYRYK
;
A
#
# COMPACT_ATOMS: atom_id res chain seq x y z
N MET A 1 36.50 58.88 -49.03
CA MET A 1 36.25 57.48 -48.69
C MET A 1 36.30 57.34 -47.16
N LYS A 2 35.15 57.36 -46.53
CA LYS A 2 35.03 57.19 -45.06
C LYS A 2 34.60 55.72 -44.75
N LYS A 3 35.46 54.98 -44.05
CA LYS A 3 35.15 53.62 -43.58
C LYS A 3 34.38 53.72 -42.28
N LEU A 4 33.16 53.24 -42.30
CA LEU A 4 32.38 52.98 -41.07
C LEU A 4 32.84 51.65 -40.47
N PHE A 5 33.23 51.69 -39.17
CA PHE A 5 33.46 50.51 -38.36
C PHE A 5 32.16 50.26 -37.54
N THR A 6 31.49 49.15 -37.80
CA THR A 6 30.34 48.70 -37.02
C THR A 6 30.85 47.81 -35.90
N PHE A 7 30.67 48.26 -34.65
CA PHE A 7 30.95 47.46 -33.44
C PHE A 7 29.69 46.68 -33.09
N SER A 8 29.75 45.35 -33.25
CA SER A 8 28.68 44.45 -32.75
C SER A 8 28.93 44.12 -31.29
N LEU A 9 28.09 44.63 -30.42
CA LEU A 9 28.07 44.32 -28.97
C LEU A 9 27.26 43.05 -28.76
N SER A 10 27.93 41.90 -28.56
CA SER A 10 27.29 40.63 -28.19
C SER A 10 26.94 40.64 -26.70
N LEU A 11 25.68 40.81 -26.35
CA LEU A 11 25.15 40.62 -24.97
C LEU A 11 25.13 39.12 -24.64
N LEU A 12 26.06 38.67 -23.83
CA LEU A 12 26.01 37.36 -23.18
C LEU A 12 24.94 37.41 -22.05
N LEU A 13 23.75 36.92 -22.33
CA LEU A 13 22.75 36.63 -21.32
C LEU A 13 23.18 35.34 -20.60
N THR A 14 23.88 35.49 -19.49
CA THR A 14 24.05 34.42 -18.51
C THR A 14 22.72 34.21 -17.80
N GLY A 15 21.94 33.21 -18.26
CA GLY A 15 20.76 32.73 -17.56
C GLY A 15 21.20 32.10 -16.26
N PHE A 16 20.96 32.79 -15.14
CA PHE A 16 20.99 32.17 -13.83
C PHE A 16 19.77 31.21 -13.78
N ALA A 17 20.02 29.92 -13.98
CA ALA A 17 19.08 28.89 -13.57
C ALA A 17 19.01 28.94 -12.05
N PHE A 18 17.98 29.60 -11.51
CA PHE A 18 17.61 29.37 -10.11
C PHE A 18 17.24 27.90 -10.00
N ALA A 19 18.06 27.12 -9.33
CA ALA A 19 17.66 25.81 -8.87
C ALA A 19 16.45 26.03 -7.97
N GLN A 20 15.24 25.72 -8.43
CA GLN A 20 14.09 25.62 -7.57
C GLN A 20 14.43 24.57 -6.51
N ASN A 21 14.28 24.91 -5.22
CA ASN A 21 14.34 23.90 -4.18
C ASN A 21 13.32 22.81 -4.54
N PRO A 22 13.69 21.52 -4.48
CA PRO A 22 12.76 20.45 -4.80
C PRO A 22 11.52 20.58 -3.93
N SER A 23 10.35 20.29 -4.51
CA SER A 23 9.11 20.27 -3.75
C SER A 23 9.19 19.19 -2.67
N ILE A 24 8.56 19.41 -1.53
CA ILE A 24 8.48 18.38 -0.49
C ILE A 24 7.72 17.16 -1.01
N PRO A 25 7.92 15.95 -0.43
CA PRO A 25 7.11 14.78 -0.77
C PRO A 25 5.62 15.08 -0.71
N HIS A 26 4.86 14.71 -1.74
CA HIS A 26 3.43 15.00 -1.81
C HIS A 26 2.70 13.98 -2.69
N LEU A 27 1.37 13.98 -2.60
CA LEU A 27 0.50 13.19 -3.48
C LEU A 27 0.03 14.05 -4.65
N GLU A 28 0.12 13.50 -5.85
CA GLU A 28 -0.34 14.17 -7.07
C GLU A 28 -1.32 13.27 -7.83
N LYS A 29 -2.46 13.84 -8.21
CA LYS A 29 -3.42 13.15 -9.07
C LYS A 29 -2.95 13.21 -10.52
N GLN A 30 -2.68 12.04 -11.11
CA GLN A 30 -2.30 11.90 -12.52
C GLN A 30 -3.33 11.00 -13.24
N GLY A 31 -4.23 11.62 -14.02
CA GLY A 31 -5.33 10.90 -14.66
C GLY A 31 -6.29 10.29 -13.64
N ASN A 32 -6.41 8.97 -13.65
CA ASN A 32 -7.31 8.22 -12.76
C ASN A 32 -6.61 7.68 -11.49
N THR A 33 -5.31 7.88 -11.36
CA THR A 33 -4.52 7.40 -10.22
C THR A 33 -3.93 8.56 -9.41
N ILE A 34 -3.47 8.26 -8.20
CA ILE A 34 -2.72 9.17 -7.34
C ILE A 34 -1.33 8.60 -7.15
N LYS A 35 -0.31 9.41 -7.37
CA LYS A 35 1.10 9.03 -7.23
C LYS A 35 1.75 9.77 -6.07
N LEU A 36 2.68 9.11 -5.42
CA LEU A 36 3.60 9.75 -4.50
C LEU A 36 4.71 10.42 -5.32
N ILE A 37 4.97 11.68 -5.04
CA ILE A 37 6.06 12.45 -5.67
C ILE A 37 7.17 12.63 -4.64
N VAL A 38 8.38 12.23 -5.02
CA VAL A 38 9.60 12.38 -4.21
C VAL A 38 10.69 12.94 -5.12
N ASN A 39 11.39 13.99 -4.67
CA ASN A 39 12.39 14.69 -5.50
C ASN A 39 11.83 15.07 -6.89
N ASP A 40 10.62 15.61 -6.92
CA ASP A 40 9.87 16.06 -8.12
C ASP A 40 9.57 14.95 -9.14
N LYS A 41 9.61 13.68 -8.74
CA LYS A 41 9.35 12.54 -9.61
C LYS A 41 8.35 11.57 -8.97
N PRO A 42 7.50 10.92 -9.79
CA PRO A 42 6.70 9.80 -9.31
C PRO A 42 7.59 8.72 -8.70
N PHE A 43 7.21 8.24 -7.54
CA PHE A 43 7.97 7.26 -6.77
C PHE A 43 7.11 6.05 -6.43
N LEU A 44 7.63 4.85 -6.74
CA LEU A 44 7.01 3.57 -6.38
C LEU A 44 7.75 3.01 -5.17
N ILE A 45 7.02 2.77 -4.09
CA ILE A 45 7.59 2.19 -2.87
C ILE A 45 7.68 0.66 -3.03
N LEU A 46 8.90 0.14 -3.03
CA LEU A 46 9.23 -1.27 -2.83
C LEU A 46 9.67 -1.39 -1.37
N GLY A 47 8.69 -1.60 -0.48
CA GLY A 47 8.85 -1.40 0.94
C GLY A 47 8.92 -2.67 1.76
N GLY A 48 9.25 -2.50 3.03
CA GLY A 48 9.12 -3.53 4.05
C GLY A 48 9.03 -2.87 5.42
N GLU A 49 8.13 -3.37 6.26
CA GLU A 49 7.97 -2.89 7.62
C GLU A 49 8.84 -3.69 8.58
N LEU A 50 9.58 -2.98 9.42
CA LEU A 50 10.40 -3.56 10.48
C LEU A 50 9.53 -4.06 11.63
N HIS A 51 10.07 -4.97 12.43
CA HIS A 51 9.47 -5.31 13.71
C HIS A 51 9.31 -4.10 14.63
N ASN A 52 8.28 -4.16 15.49
CA ASN A 52 7.85 -3.07 16.36
C ASN A 52 8.96 -2.47 17.25
N SER A 53 9.99 -3.23 17.60
CA SER A 53 11.05 -2.77 18.50
C SER A 53 12.40 -2.54 17.81
N SER A 54 12.51 -2.77 16.50
CA SER A 54 13.80 -2.77 15.81
C SER A 54 14.53 -1.44 15.91
N THR A 55 13.82 -0.31 15.75
CA THR A 55 14.41 1.03 15.80
C THR A 55 14.60 1.59 17.21
N SER A 56 14.26 0.84 18.26
CA SER A 56 14.47 1.25 19.65
C SER A 56 15.96 1.26 20.07
N GLY A 57 16.85 0.75 19.20
CA GLY A 57 18.28 0.71 19.47
C GLY A 57 19.15 0.88 18.24
N THR A 58 20.03 1.89 18.25
CA THR A 58 20.92 2.19 17.11
C THR A 58 21.89 1.05 16.80
N ALA A 59 22.40 0.38 17.82
CA ALA A 59 23.31 -0.76 17.66
C ALA A 59 22.62 -1.96 16.99
N TYR A 60 21.36 -2.23 17.36
CA TYR A 60 20.54 -3.27 16.76
C TYR A 60 20.28 -3.00 15.26
N MET A 61 19.92 -1.78 14.92
CA MET A 61 19.60 -1.38 13.53
C MET A 61 20.82 -1.30 12.61
N ARG A 62 22.04 -1.10 13.12
CA ARG A 62 23.24 -0.89 12.31
C ARG A 62 23.47 -1.96 11.22
N PRO A 63 23.41 -3.27 11.49
CA PRO A 63 23.53 -4.30 10.45
C PRO A 63 22.28 -4.43 9.58
N ILE A 64 21.10 -4.04 10.08
CA ILE A 64 19.81 -4.22 9.39
C ILE A 64 19.70 -3.31 8.17
N TRP A 65 20.12 -2.06 8.24
CA TRP A 65 20.08 -1.13 7.10
C TRP A 65 20.70 -1.71 5.83
N LYS A 66 21.90 -2.31 5.96
CA LYS A 66 22.55 -2.96 4.81
C LYS A 66 21.74 -4.15 4.28
N ARG A 67 21.14 -4.96 5.16
CA ARG A 67 20.30 -6.09 4.73
C ARG A 67 19.07 -5.63 3.96
N MET A 68 18.44 -4.51 4.37
CA MET A 68 17.29 -3.96 3.66
C MET A 68 17.66 -3.56 2.22
N ALA A 69 18.77 -2.88 2.03
CA ALA A 69 19.30 -2.56 0.69
C ALA A 69 19.63 -3.83 -0.12
N GLN A 70 20.20 -4.86 0.50
CA GLN A 70 20.50 -6.13 -0.16
C GLN A 70 19.24 -6.93 -0.58
N LYS A 71 18.09 -6.64 0.03
CA LYS A 71 16.78 -7.18 -0.39
C LYS A 71 16.13 -6.38 -1.53
N ASN A 72 16.85 -5.42 -2.09
CA ASN A 72 16.37 -4.52 -3.14
C ASN A 72 15.17 -3.64 -2.72
N LEU A 73 15.02 -3.37 -1.41
CA LEU A 73 14.09 -2.35 -0.95
C LEU A 73 14.61 -0.97 -1.39
N ASN A 74 13.68 -0.06 -1.67
CA ASN A 74 13.97 1.36 -1.79
C ASN A 74 13.42 2.17 -0.60
N THR A 75 12.57 1.55 0.22
CA THR A 75 11.90 2.20 1.36
C THR A 75 11.77 1.25 2.53
N VAL A 76 11.98 1.75 3.74
CA VAL A 76 11.76 1.01 4.99
C VAL A 76 10.69 1.72 5.80
N ILE A 77 9.72 0.96 6.30
CA ILE A 77 8.69 1.43 7.23
C ILE A 77 9.20 1.16 8.65
N ALA A 78 9.36 2.20 9.46
CA ALA A 78 10.12 2.15 10.68
C ALA A 78 9.48 2.95 11.84
N PRO A 79 9.30 2.36 13.05
CA PRO A 79 8.63 3.02 14.15
C PRO A 79 9.48 4.06 14.86
N VAL A 80 8.82 5.13 15.30
CA VAL A 80 9.29 6.12 16.28
C VAL A 80 8.34 6.06 17.48
N TYR A 81 8.89 5.98 18.67
CA TYR A 81 8.18 5.71 19.91
C TYR A 81 8.05 6.98 20.74
N TRP A 82 6.84 7.34 21.14
CA TRP A 82 6.61 8.52 21.97
C TRP A 82 7.39 8.45 23.30
N GLU A 83 7.37 7.28 23.97
CA GLU A 83 8.06 7.09 25.25
C GLU A 83 9.60 7.26 25.18
N LEU A 84 10.20 7.02 23.99
CA LEU A 84 11.64 7.21 23.78
C LEU A 84 11.97 8.60 23.24
N LEU A 85 11.03 9.20 22.49
CA LEU A 85 11.17 10.55 21.97
C LEU A 85 11.00 11.62 23.07
N GLU A 86 10.08 11.40 24.02
CA GLU A 86 9.76 12.32 25.12
C GLU A 86 9.74 11.56 26.46
N PRO A 87 10.91 11.10 26.95
CA PRO A 87 10.99 10.30 28.18
C PRO A 87 10.55 11.06 29.42
N GLU A 88 10.70 12.38 29.44
CA GLU A 88 10.18 13.29 30.45
C GLU A 88 9.31 14.36 29.75
N GLU A 89 8.20 14.76 30.38
CA GLU A 89 7.28 15.77 29.82
C GLU A 89 8.01 17.03 29.35
N GLY A 90 7.93 17.37 28.07
CA GLY A 90 8.58 18.52 27.44
C GLY A 90 10.07 18.36 27.13
N LYS A 91 10.69 17.19 27.37
CA LYS A 91 12.11 16.95 27.07
C LYS A 91 12.22 15.90 25.95
N PHE A 92 12.68 16.35 24.80
CA PHE A 92 12.77 15.51 23.59
C PHE A 92 14.18 15.00 23.36
N ASP A 93 14.29 13.71 23.00
CA ASP A 93 15.53 13.06 22.55
C ASP A 93 15.33 12.55 21.11
N PHE A 94 16.01 13.16 20.16
CA PHE A 94 15.96 12.82 18.75
C PHE A 94 17.07 11.87 18.30
N THR A 95 17.89 11.35 19.21
CA THR A 95 19.06 10.52 18.89
C THR A 95 18.69 9.30 18.05
N LEU A 96 17.58 8.61 18.36
CA LEU A 96 17.11 7.46 17.59
C LEU A 96 16.59 7.87 16.21
N VAL A 97 15.88 9.01 16.12
CA VAL A 97 15.36 9.55 14.86
C VAL A 97 16.51 9.92 13.92
N ASP A 98 17.52 10.64 14.42
CA ASP A 98 18.71 11.00 13.65
C ASP A 98 19.46 9.76 13.16
N SER A 99 19.66 8.78 14.03
CA SER A 99 20.31 7.50 13.67
C SER A 99 19.56 6.75 12.59
N MET A 100 18.23 6.78 12.63
CA MET A 100 17.36 6.12 11.66
C MET A 100 17.45 6.80 10.28
N ILE A 101 17.30 8.12 10.24
CA ILE A 101 17.41 8.92 9.01
C ILE A 101 18.79 8.74 8.37
N LEU A 102 19.87 8.87 9.14
CA LEU A 102 21.23 8.71 8.63
C LEU A 102 21.53 7.28 8.20
N GLY A 103 21.03 6.29 8.93
CA GLY A 103 21.19 4.87 8.60
C GLY A 103 20.54 4.49 7.28
N ALA A 104 19.30 4.93 7.05
CA ALA A 104 18.56 4.72 5.81
C ALA A 104 19.23 5.46 4.65
N ARG A 105 19.53 6.75 4.82
CA ARG A 105 20.19 7.60 3.79
C ARG A 105 21.51 7.01 3.32
N LYS A 106 22.34 6.48 4.24
CA LYS A 106 23.61 5.83 3.91
C LYS A 106 23.46 4.63 2.97
N GLN A 107 22.30 3.99 2.95
CA GLN A 107 21.99 2.86 2.09
C GLN A 107 21.10 3.23 0.91
N ASN A 108 20.89 4.52 0.63
CA ASN A 108 19.97 5.03 -0.39
C ASN A 108 18.52 4.52 -0.21
N LEU A 109 18.09 4.39 1.04
CA LEU A 109 16.74 4.00 1.40
C LEU A 109 15.94 5.23 1.82
N HIS A 110 14.67 5.28 1.43
CA HIS A 110 13.69 6.19 2.00
C HIS A 110 13.05 5.59 3.24
N LEU A 111 12.37 6.43 4.01
CA LEU A 111 11.66 6.06 5.23
C LEU A 111 10.18 6.43 5.15
N VAL A 112 9.36 5.52 5.61
CA VAL A 112 8.01 5.78 6.11
C VAL A 112 8.09 5.68 7.62
N ILE A 113 7.79 6.75 8.31
CA ILE A 113 7.80 6.78 9.78
C ILE A 113 6.46 6.25 10.31
N LEU A 114 6.50 5.33 11.28
CA LEU A 114 5.33 4.97 12.08
C LEU A 114 5.39 5.74 13.40
N TRP A 115 4.41 6.60 13.66
CA TRP A 115 4.28 7.25 14.94
C TRP A 115 3.53 6.36 15.93
N PHE A 116 4.25 5.70 16.84
CA PHE A 116 3.68 4.97 17.96
C PHE A 116 3.43 5.95 19.11
N GLY A 117 2.31 6.66 19.03
CA GLY A 117 1.87 7.68 19.95
C GLY A 117 0.94 7.12 21.02
N SER A 118 -0.32 7.53 20.99
CA SER A 118 -1.34 7.12 21.95
C SER A 118 -1.78 5.67 21.83
N TRP A 119 -1.71 5.07 20.62
CA TRP A 119 -2.16 3.70 20.40
C TRP A 119 -1.27 2.90 19.46
N LYS A 120 -1.05 1.63 19.84
CA LYS A 120 -0.48 0.57 19.00
C LYS A 120 -1.28 -0.70 19.22
N ASN A 121 -1.84 -1.29 18.13
CA ASN A 121 -2.72 -2.47 18.20
C ASN A 121 -3.88 -2.29 19.17
N GLY A 122 -4.46 -1.08 19.20
CA GLY A 122 -5.52 -0.69 20.10
C GLY A 122 -5.09 -0.40 21.54
N TYR A 123 -3.87 -0.67 21.96
CA TYR A 123 -3.36 -0.46 23.32
C TYR A 123 -2.46 0.78 23.42
N SER A 124 -2.39 1.39 24.61
CA SER A 124 -1.56 2.58 24.88
C SER A 124 -0.17 2.19 25.42
N LEU A 125 0.51 1.28 24.70
CA LEU A 125 1.76 0.67 25.15
C LEU A 125 2.95 1.63 25.09
N TYR A 126 3.01 2.49 24.09
CA TYR A 126 4.16 3.35 23.78
C TYR A 126 4.02 4.79 24.29
N VAL A 127 2.99 5.09 25.06
CA VAL A 127 2.90 6.38 25.75
C VAL A 127 3.95 6.47 26.85
N PRO A 128 4.54 7.65 27.11
CA PRO A 128 5.57 7.83 28.13
C PRO A 128 5.13 7.44 29.54
N GLY A 129 6.09 7.14 30.42
CA GLY A 129 5.82 6.78 31.80
C GLY A 129 5.06 7.86 32.58
N TRP A 130 5.32 9.15 32.29
CA TRP A 130 4.61 10.26 32.91
C TRP A 130 3.13 10.35 32.48
N VAL A 131 2.76 9.81 31.29
CA VAL A 131 1.36 9.62 30.87
C VAL A 131 0.76 8.42 31.57
N LYS A 132 1.46 7.26 31.54
CA LYS A 132 0.98 5.99 32.15
C LYS A 132 0.62 6.13 33.62
N ASN A 133 1.43 6.90 34.37
CA ASN A 133 1.32 7.02 35.81
C ASN A 133 0.38 8.15 36.29
N ASN A 134 -0.18 8.95 35.39
CA ASN A 134 -1.08 10.06 35.75
C ASN A 134 -2.44 9.93 35.05
N GLN A 135 -3.25 8.97 35.52
CA GLN A 135 -4.55 8.65 34.93
C GLN A 135 -5.63 9.73 35.20
N GLU A 136 -5.42 10.60 36.16
CA GLU A 136 -6.29 11.76 36.39
C GLU A 136 -6.13 12.78 35.25
N LYS A 137 -4.89 13.09 34.88
CA LYS A 137 -4.55 14.02 33.79
C LYS A 137 -4.76 13.39 32.42
N TYR A 138 -4.50 12.07 32.29
CA TYR A 138 -4.53 11.31 31.05
C TYR A 138 -5.51 10.13 31.19
N PRO A 139 -6.82 10.38 31.05
CA PRO A 139 -7.84 9.41 31.38
C PRO A 139 -7.85 8.20 30.43
N ARG A 140 -8.15 7.03 31.01
CA ARG A 140 -8.39 5.80 30.27
C ARG A 140 -9.84 5.71 29.80
N ALA A 141 -10.05 5.02 28.69
CA ALA A 141 -11.40 4.63 28.26
C ALA A 141 -12.06 3.72 29.33
N LYS A 142 -13.39 3.72 29.37
CA LYS A 142 -14.15 2.88 30.30
C LYS A 142 -15.01 1.89 29.52
N SER A 143 -15.06 0.66 30.03
CA SER A 143 -15.99 -0.37 29.58
C SER A 143 -17.41 -0.08 30.08
N LYS A 144 -18.39 -0.83 29.59
CA LYS A 144 -19.81 -0.65 29.90
C LYS A 144 -20.13 -0.81 31.39
N ASP A 145 -19.36 -1.60 32.11
CA ASP A 145 -19.46 -1.80 33.58
C ASP A 145 -18.65 -0.78 34.40
N GLY A 146 -18.08 0.23 33.75
CA GLY A 146 -17.34 1.33 34.35
C GLY A 146 -15.88 1.06 34.69
N GLN A 147 -15.35 -0.12 34.33
CA GLN A 147 -13.95 -0.44 34.57
C GLN A 147 -13.06 0.34 33.58
N SER A 148 -11.88 0.76 34.04
CA SER A 148 -10.89 1.40 33.17
C SER A 148 -10.26 0.37 32.26
N CYS A 149 -10.23 0.69 30.96
CA CYS A 149 -9.47 -0.06 29.96
C CYS A 149 -7.98 0.31 30.01
N GLU A 150 -7.12 -0.48 29.39
CA GLU A 150 -5.71 -0.14 29.24
C GLU A 150 -5.52 1.05 28.28
N MET A 151 -6.41 1.27 27.36
CA MET A 151 -6.35 2.29 26.31
C MET A 151 -6.67 3.68 26.84
N LEU A 152 -5.95 4.71 26.36
CA LEU A 152 -6.32 6.11 26.57
C LEU A 152 -7.68 6.42 25.96
N SER A 153 -8.48 7.23 26.66
CA SER A 153 -9.76 7.72 26.16
C SER A 153 -9.54 8.77 25.06
N THR A 154 -10.27 8.67 23.96
CA THR A 154 -10.34 9.72 22.93
C THR A 154 -10.97 11.02 23.44
N PHE A 155 -11.58 11.00 24.62
CA PHE A 155 -12.13 12.17 25.33
C PHE A 155 -11.11 12.84 26.26
N GLY A 156 -9.88 12.30 26.36
CA GLY A 156 -8.77 12.94 27.09
C GLY A 156 -8.14 14.07 26.28
N GLU A 157 -8.65 15.28 26.43
CA GLU A 157 -8.12 16.45 25.72
C GLU A 157 -6.64 16.72 26.05
N THR A 158 -6.21 16.45 27.26
CA THR A 158 -4.82 16.55 27.70
C THR A 158 -3.94 15.51 27.03
N SER A 159 -4.42 14.27 26.88
CA SER A 159 -3.72 13.21 26.16
C SER A 159 -3.52 13.60 24.69
N MET A 160 -4.59 14.07 24.04
CA MET A 160 -4.55 14.52 22.65
C MET A 160 -3.56 15.68 22.44
N LYS A 161 -3.55 16.67 23.34
CA LYS A 161 -2.61 17.81 23.26
C LYS A 161 -1.16 17.38 23.47
N ALA A 162 -0.91 16.46 24.40
CA ALA A 162 0.43 15.95 24.68
C ALA A 162 0.99 15.17 23.49
N ASP A 163 0.22 14.25 22.93
CA ASP A 163 0.55 13.50 21.71
C ASP A 163 0.80 14.43 20.51
N ALA A 164 -0.12 15.36 20.25
CA ALA A 164 0.01 16.35 19.19
C ALA A 164 1.27 17.22 19.34
N ASN A 165 1.67 17.57 20.56
CA ASN A 165 2.89 18.33 20.83
C ASN A 165 4.15 17.50 20.57
N ALA A 166 4.15 16.24 20.99
CA ALA A 166 5.27 15.33 20.73
C ALA A 166 5.43 15.08 19.22
N PHE A 167 4.33 14.82 18.54
CA PHE A 167 4.33 14.62 17.09
C PHE A 167 4.74 15.90 16.33
N ARG A 168 4.27 17.07 16.75
CA ARG A 168 4.73 18.36 16.21
C ARG A 168 6.24 18.53 16.34
N ALA A 169 6.80 18.20 17.52
CA ALA A 169 8.25 18.27 17.75
C ALA A 169 9.03 17.32 16.82
N LEU A 170 8.54 16.10 16.63
CA LEU A 170 9.09 15.13 15.68
C LEU A 170 9.08 15.70 14.25
N MET A 171 7.93 16.18 13.77
CA MET A 171 7.81 16.69 12.40
C MET A 171 8.65 17.94 12.14
N LYS A 172 8.76 18.83 13.13
CA LYS A 172 9.69 19.96 13.09
C LYS A 172 11.13 19.49 12.94
N HIS A 173 11.54 18.53 13.74
CA HIS A 173 12.90 17.96 13.69
C HIS A 173 13.19 17.30 12.33
N ILE A 174 12.26 16.50 11.81
CA ILE A 174 12.38 15.87 10.48
C ILE A 174 12.54 16.96 9.41
N ARG A 175 11.71 18.01 9.42
CA ARG A 175 11.85 19.12 8.46
C ARG A 175 13.23 19.75 8.52
N GLU A 176 13.75 20.03 9.71
CA GLU A 176 15.04 20.68 9.90
C GLU A 176 16.24 19.82 9.49
N LYS A 177 16.11 18.48 9.58
CA LYS A 177 17.19 17.52 9.30
C LYS A 177 17.13 16.86 7.94
N ASP A 178 15.95 16.81 7.33
CA ASP A 178 15.71 15.92 6.18
C ASP A 178 15.00 16.55 4.99
N ALA A 179 14.44 17.78 5.10
CA ALA A 179 13.64 18.35 4.01
C ALA A 179 14.41 18.45 2.68
N GLU A 180 15.71 18.73 2.71
CA GLU A 180 16.56 18.79 1.50
C GLU A 180 16.85 17.40 0.90
N TYR A 181 16.82 16.35 1.72
CA TYR A 181 17.18 14.98 1.31
C TYR A 181 15.97 14.13 0.99
N GLN A 182 14.80 14.45 1.55
CA GLN A 182 13.58 13.68 1.41
C GLN A 182 13.78 12.19 1.72
N THR A 183 14.57 11.88 2.76
CA THR A 183 14.72 10.50 3.23
C THR A 183 13.39 10.02 3.81
N VAL A 184 12.71 10.86 4.60
CA VAL A 184 11.35 10.62 5.11
C VAL A 184 10.34 11.13 4.09
N ILE A 185 9.52 10.23 3.53
CA ILE A 185 8.61 10.53 2.41
C ILE A 185 7.14 10.51 2.76
N THR A 186 6.76 9.85 3.84
CA THR A 186 5.39 9.84 4.40
C THR A 186 5.42 9.38 5.85
N VAL A 187 4.34 9.63 6.60
CA VAL A 187 4.22 9.26 8.01
C VAL A 187 2.88 8.61 8.29
N GLN A 188 2.89 7.49 9.01
CA GLN A 188 1.71 6.89 9.61
C GLN A 188 1.46 7.50 10.98
N ILE A 189 0.22 7.90 11.24
CA ILE A 189 -0.20 8.45 12.53
C ILE A 189 -0.87 7.35 13.33
N GLU A 190 -0.31 7.02 14.49
CA GLU A 190 -0.72 5.88 15.31
C GLU A 190 -0.57 4.55 14.58
N ASN A 191 -0.93 3.45 15.23
CA ASN A 191 -0.96 2.15 14.57
C ASN A 191 -2.16 1.33 15.06
N GLU A 192 -2.99 0.88 14.09
CA GLU A 192 -4.12 -0.02 14.34
C GLU A 192 -4.96 0.39 15.56
N MET A 193 -5.27 1.69 15.63
CA MET A 193 -5.97 2.27 16.78
C MET A 193 -7.40 1.74 16.92
N GLY A 194 -7.89 1.76 18.15
CA GLY A 194 -9.27 1.39 18.50
C GLY A 194 -9.40 0.77 19.88
N LEU A 195 -10.63 0.52 20.29
CA LEU A 195 -10.94 -0.09 21.57
C LEU A 195 -11.07 -1.61 21.44
N PHE A 196 -10.45 -2.33 22.36
CA PHE A 196 -10.73 -3.73 22.63
C PHE A 196 -11.68 -3.86 23.84
N LEU A 197 -12.35 -5.00 23.96
CA LEU A 197 -13.21 -5.40 25.09
C LEU A 197 -14.53 -4.61 25.23
N THR A 198 -14.68 -3.50 24.53
CA THR A 198 -15.89 -2.67 24.59
C THR A 198 -16.24 -2.14 23.19
N ASP A 199 -17.51 -1.90 22.95
CA ASP A 199 -18.05 -1.37 21.70
C ASP A 199 -17.87 0.16 21.58
N ARG A 200 -17.75 0.87 22.70
CA ARG A 200 -17.39 2.29 22.79
C ARG A 200 -16.80 2.63 24.15
N ASP A 201 -16.28 3.83 24.31
CA ASP A 201 -15.97 4.40 25.61
C ASP A 201 -17.26 4.78 26.35
N TYR A 202 -17.35 4.40 27.63
CA TYR A 202 -18.47 4.68 28.53
C TYR A 202 -18.15 5.68 29.64
N CYS A 203 -17.06 6.45 29.52
CA CYS A 203 -16.82 7.58 30.43
C CYS A 203 -17.94 8.63 30.32
N ASP A 204 -18.09 9.51 31.30
CA ASP A 204 -19.20 10.47 31.36
C ASP A 204 -19.22 11.39 30.12
N GLN A 205 -18.05 11.84 29.66
CA GLN A 205 -17.92 12.67 28.45
C GLN A 205 -18.38 11.91 27.22
N ALA A 206 -18.00 10.64 27.08
CA ALA A 206 -18.43 9.78 25.97
C ALA A 206 -19.94 9.56 26.00
N ASN A 207 -20.53 9.27 27.18
CA ASN A 207 -21.98 9.09 27.33
C ASN A 207 -22.74 10.36 26.96
N LYS A 208 -22.25 11.54 27.38
CA LYS A 208 -22.82 12.83 26.99
C LYS A 208 -22.74 13.05 25.48
N ALA A 209 -21.59 12.77 24.86
CA ALA A 209 -21.37 12.93 23.43
C ALA A 209 -22.21 11.96 22.60
N PHE A 210 -22.39 10.71 23.03
CA PHE A 210 -23.23 9.72 22.35
C PHE A 210 -24.71 10.16 22.31
N ASN A 211 -25.16 10.85 23.35
CA ASN A 211 -26.52 11.40 23.43
C ASN A 211 -26.68 12.79 22.79
N ALA A 212 -25.60 13.38 22.28
CA ALA A 212 -25.61 14.62 21.51
C ALA A 212 -25.89 14.36 20.01
N PRO A 213 -26.22 15.39 19.24
CA PRO A 213 -26.36 15.25 17.79
C PRO A 213 -25.06 14.76 17.12
N VAL A 214 -25.21 13.97 16.04
CA VAL A 214 -24.08 13.60 15.15
C VAL A 214 -23.42 14.89 14.66
N PRO A 215 -22.08 14.98 14.70
CA PRO A 215 -21.35 16.17 14.30
C PRO A 215 -21.68 16.67 12.89
N ALA A 216 -21.74 17.98 12.73
CA ALA A 216 -22.18 18.63 11.49
C ALA A 216 -21.28 18.27 10.29
N GLU A 217 -19.97 18.13 10.50
CA GLU A 217 -19.00 17.75 9.45
C GLU A 217 -19.27 16.36 8.92
N ILE A 218 -19.63 15.39 9.78
CA ILE A 218 -20.00 14.03 9.36
C ILE A 218 -21.27 14.08 8.52
N MET A 219 -22.30 14.76 9.02
CA MET A 219 -23.56 14.87 8.30
C MET A 219 -23.42 15.60 6.97
N SER A 220 -22.57 16.63 6.90
CA SER A 220 -22.24 17.34 5.67
C SER A 220 -21.55 16.43 4.66
N TYR A 221 -20.55 15.66 5.12
CA TYR A 221 -19.84 14.70 4.27
C TYR A 221 -20.80 13.63 3.71
N LEU A 222 -21.63 13.02 4.55
CA LEU A 222 -22.58 11.99 4.12
C LEU A 222 -23.56 12.52 3.06
N LYS A 223 -24.08 13.73 3.25
CA LYS A 223 -24.97 14.38 2.27
C LYS A 223 -24.28 14.64 0.94
N THR A 224 -23.08 15.21 0.96
CA THR A 224 -22.30 15.54 -0.24
C THR A 224 -21.88 14.29 -1.02
N ASN A 225 -21.64 13.18 -0.32
CA ASN A 225 -21.19 11.94 -0.92
C ASN A 225 -22.30 10.88 -1.07
N LYS A 226 -23.57 11.23 -0.86
CA LYS A 226 -24.69 10.32 -1.05
C LYS A 226 -24.61 9.65 -2.44
N GLY A 227 -24.76 8.33 -2.49
CA GLY A 227 -24.60 7.52 -3.70
C GLY A 227 -23.16 7.11 -4.03
N ARG A 228 -22.17 7.56 -3.22
CA ARG A 228 -20.76 7.15 -3.33
C ARG A 228 -20.19 6.64 -1.99
N LEU A 229 -21.05 6.62 -0.96
CA LEU A 229 -20.71 6.11 0.37
C LEU A 229 -20.47 4.61 0.34
N GLN A 230 -19.82 4.10 1.38
CA GLN A 230 -19.75 2.66 1.62
C GLN A 230 -21.16 2.08 1.76
N PRO A 231 -21.44 0.92 1.13
CA PRO A 231 -22.77 0.34 1.11
C PRO A 231 -23.38 0.14 2.50
N GLU A 232 -22.56 -0.20 3.48
CA GLU A 232 -23.00 -0.47 4.84
C GLU A 232 -23.51 0.79 5.53
N ILE A 233 -22.74 1.87 5.49
CA ILE A 233 -23.15 3.15 6.10
C ILE A 233 -24.34 3.76 5.36
N ASP A 234 -24.36 3.69 4.02
CA ASP A 234 -25.49 4.18 3.22
C ASP A 234 -26.77 3.39 3.56
N SER A 235 -26.67 2.07 3.70
CA SER A 235 -27.80 1.20 4.02
C SER A 235 -28.44 1.54 5.37
N VAL A 236 -27.65 1.70 6.44
CA VAL A 236 -28.21 2.04 7.76
C VAL A 236 -28.74 3.46 7.81
N TRP A 237 -28.09 4.42 7.16
CA TRP A 237 -28.57 5.78 7.07
C TRP A 237 -29.88 5.87 6.26
N LYS A 238 -29.99 5.11 5.16
CA LYS A 238 -31.21 4.95 4.36
C LYS A 238 -32.35 4.35 5.18
N ALA A 239 -32.09 3.27 5.92
CA ALA A 239 -33.07 2.59 6.78
C ALA A 239 -33.67 3.53 7.83
N ASN A 240 -32.94 4.57 8.24
CA ASN A 240 -33.37 5.61 9.17
C ASN A 240 -33.83 6.90 8.46
N GLY A 241 -34.23 6.81 7.18
CA GLY A 241 -34.85 7.88 6.41
C GLY A 241 -33.90 8.99 5.96
N TYR A 242 -32.59 8.72 5.89
CA TYR A 242 -31.56 9.71 5.52
C TYR A 242 -31.67 11.00 6.36
N LYS A 243 -31.90 10.85 7.67
CA LYS A 243 -32.02 12.01 8.56
C LYS A 243 -30.81 12.92 8.45
N SER A 244 -31.05 14.20 8.34
CA SER A 244 -30.00 15.22 8.13
C SER A 244 -29.38 15.73 9.41
N SER A 245 -29.94 15.38 10.58
CA SER A 245 -29.46 15.73 11.92
C SER A 245 -30.19 14.84 12.93
N GLY A 246 -29.67 14.75 14.14
CA GLY A 246 -30.24 13.96 15.23
C GLY A 246 -29.13 13.29 16.03
N LYS A 247 -29.51 12.61 17.11
CA LYS A 247 -28.59 11.78 17.89
C LYS A 247 -28.11 10.59 17.07
N TRP A 248 -27.05 9.94 17.49
CA TRP A 248 -26.44 8.79 16.81
C TRP A 248 -27.46 7.68 16.51
N GLU A 249 -28.22 7.24 17.50
CA GLU A 249 -29.26 6.21 17.28
C GLU A 249 -30.46 6.69 16.44
N GLU A 250 -30.72 8.00 16.40
CA GLU A 250 -31.77 8.56 15.54
C GLU A 250 -31.36 8.58 14.07
N VAL A 251 -30.06 8.78 13.81
CA VAL A 251 -29.49 8.87 12.45
C VAL A 251 -29.14 7.50 11.88
N PHE A 252 -28.54 6.63 12.70
CA PHE A 252 -28.02 5.34 12.24
C PHE A 252 -28.76 4.12 12.79
N GLY A 253 -29.76 4.33 13.67
CA GLY A 253 -30.54 3.27 14.30
C GLY A 253 -29.90 2.73 15.58
N LYS A 254 -30.68 1.94 16.29
CA LYS A 254 -30.19 1.22 17.47
C LYS A 254 -29.39 0.00 17.03
N SER A 255 -28.28 -0.23 17.69
CA SER A 255 -27.48 -1.42 17.48
C SER A 255 -28.23 -2.70 17.87
N THR A 256 -27.98 -3.78 17.15
CA THR A 256 -28.57 -5.09 17.40
C THR A 256 -27.59 -6.01 18.10
N GLU A 257 -28.08 -6.99 18.88
CA GLU A 257 -27.21 -7.90 19.65
C GLU A 257 -26.78 -9.17 18.88
N ASP A 258 -27.02 -9.27 17.57
CA ASP A 258 -26.58 -10.43 16.79
C ASP A 258 -25.06 -10.47 16.64
N LYS A 259 -24.39 -11.13 17.57
CA LYS A 259 -22.93 -11.27 17.63
C LYS A 259 -22.38 -12.43 16.79
N LYS A 260 -23.25 -13.22 16.14
CA LYS A 260 -22.85 -14.49 15.50
C LYS A 260 -22.43 -14.33 14.04
N ASN A 261 -22.89 -13.29 13.38
CA ASN A 261 -22.64 -13.11 11.95
C ASN A 261 -21.69 -11.91 11.72
N TRP A 262 -20.45 -12.18 11.33
CA TRP A 262 -19.45 -11.14 11.04
C TRP A 262 -19.83 -10.20 9.88
N LYS A 263 -20.77 -10.62 9.02
CA LYS A 263 -21.30 -9.80 7.92
C LYS A 263 -22.40 -8.86 8.39
N THR A 264 -23.03 -9.14 9.54
CA THR A 264 -24.01 -8.22 10.11
C THR A 264 -23.31 -7.13 10.90
N LEU A 265 -23.70 -5.90 10.65
CA LEU A 265 -23.18 -4.72 11.34
C LEU A 265 -23.90 -4.53 12.68
N THR A 266 -23.66 -5.47 13.60
CA THR A 266 -24.11 -5.35 14.99
C THR A 266 -23.31 -4.24 15.67
N TYR A 267 -23.96 -3.45 16.51
CA TYR A 267 -23.35 -2.30 17.21
C TYR A 267 -22.75 -1.23 16.30
N LEU A 268 -23.23 -1.13 15.05
CA LEU A 268 -22.69 -0.18 14.08
C LEU A 268 -22.74 1.27 14.59
N THR A 269 -23.80 1.65 15.27
CA THR A 269 -23.97 3.03 15.78
C THR A 269 -22.93 3.38 16.81
N GLU A 270 -22.65 2.49 17.77
CA GLU A 270 -21.55 2.64 18.74
C GLU A 270 -20.19 2.63 18.05
N GLU A 271 -20.01 1.80 17.03
CA GLU A 271 -18.77 1.77 16.25
C GLU A 271 -18.55 3.07 15.48
N LEU A 272 -19.56 3.58 14.74
CA LEU A 272 -19.45 4.84 14.02
C LEU A 272 -19.16 6.03 14.96
N PHE A 273 -19.79 6.01 16.15
CA PHE A 273 -19.48 6.98 17.21
C PHE A 273 -18.02 6.89 17.66
N THR A 274 -17.55 5.69 17.99
CA THR A 274 -16.17 5.45 18.43
C THR A 274 -15.17 5.87 17.35
N VAL A 275 -15.39 5.42 16.12
CA VAL A 275 -14.58 5.79 14.93
C VAL A 275 -14.49 7.30 14.77
N SER A 276 -15.60 8.03 14.94
CA SER A 276 -15.61 9.48 14.78
C SER A 276 -14.70 10.20 15.78
N HIS A 277 -14.60 9.68 17.00
CA HIS A 277 -13.75 10.24 18.05
C HIS A 277 -12.27 9.89 17.87
N TYR A 278 -11.96 8.64 17.45
CA TYR A 278 -10.61 8.27 17.04
C TYR A 278 -10.12 9.12 15.86
N ALA A 279 -10.93 9.22 14.81
CA ALA A 279 -10.60 10.02 13.64
C ALA A 279 -10.32 11.50 13.98
N ARG A 280 -11.14 12.10 14.86
CA ARG A 280 -10.93 13.50 15.31
C ARG A 280 -9.66 13.66 16.13
N TYR A 281 -9.37 12.73 17.04
CA TYR A 281 -8.16 12.76 17.85
C TYR A 281 -6.93 12.68 16.94
N VAL A 282 -6.85 11.63 16.14
CA VAL A 282 -5.73 11.37 15.23
C VAL A 282 -5.60 12.46 14.15
N GLY A 283 -6.74 12.96 13.65
CA GLY A 283 -6.75 14.11 12.74
C GLY A 283 -6.14 15.38 13.33
N LYS A 284 -6.30 15.62 14.63
CA LYS A 284 -5.65 16.75 15.35
C LYS A 284 -4.16 16.52 15.52
N VAL A 285 -3.73 15.30 15.83
CA VAL A 285 -2.30 14.94 15.88
C VAL A 285 -1.66 15.15 14.52
N ALA A 286 -2.27 14.63 13.46
CA ALA A 286 -1.80 14.82 12.08
C ALA A 286 -1.74 16.31 11.69
N ALA A 287 -2.78 17.09 12.01
CA ALA A 287 -2.80 18.53 11.74
C ALA A 287 -1.63 19.27 12.40
N ALA A 288 -1.33 18.93 13.66
CA ALA A 288 -0.21 19.53 14.39
C ALA A 288 1.15 19.23 13.74
N GLY A 289 1.33 18.02 13.22
CA GLY A 289 2.54 17.67 12.46
C GLY A 289 2.60 18.36 11.10
N LYS A 290 1.47 18.48 10.38
CA LYS A 290 1.40 19.15 9.07
C LYS A 290 1.67 20.67 9.15
N GLU A 291 1.37 21.32 10.27
CA GLU A 291 1.75 22.72 10.52
C GLU A 291 3.28 22.91 10.44
N GLU A 292 4.04 21.89 10.80
CA GLU A 292 5.50 21.93 10.75
C GLU A 292 6.06 21.40 9.43
N TYR A 293 5.61 20.21 8.96
CA TYR A 293 6.10 19.59 7.74
C TYR A 293 4.99 18.83 7.03
N PRO A 294 4.35 19.44 6.00
CA PRO A 294 3.12 18.93 5.40
C PRO A 294 3.36 17.83 4.35
N ILE A 295 4.22 16.85 4.62
CA ILE A 295 4.34 15.63 3.80
C ILE A 295 3.09 14.74 3.95
N PRO A 296 2.86 13.77 3.06
CA PRO A 296 1.71 12.88 3.15
C PRO A 296 1.64 12.15 4.48
N MET A 297 0.43 12.07 5.05
CA MET A 297 0.18 11.37 6.31
C MET A 297 -0.98 10.41 6.15
N TYR A 298 -0.86 9.21 6.72
CA TYR A 298 -1.88 8.18 6.63
C TYR A 298 -2.15 7.50 7.97
N VAL A 299 -3.21 6.71 7.99
CA VAL A 299 -3.54 5.81 9.08
C VAL A 299 -3.73 4.40 8.54
N ASN A 300 -3.37 3.40 9.35
CA ASN A 300 -3.57 2.00 9.02
C ASN A 300 -4.73 1.39 9.82
N ALA A 301 -5.13 0.19 9.45
CA ALA A 301 -6.22 -0.53 10.09
C ALA A 301 -5.94 -2.01 10.26
N TRP A 302 -6.10 -2.50 11.47
CA TRP A 302 -6.35 -3.92 11.72
C TRP A 302 -7.72 -4.27 11.14
N VAL A 303 -7.73 -4.88 9.96
CA VAL A 303 -8.97 -5.17 9.27
C VAL A 303 -9.74 -6.30 9.94
N LYS A 304 -11.06 -6.21 9.90
CA LYS A 304 -11.96 -7.23 10.46
C LYS A 304 -11.73 -8.59 9.83
N GLN A 305 -11.53 -9.63 10.65
CA GLN A 305 -11.19 -10.97 10.19
C GLN A 305 -12.39 -11.94 10.31
N PRO A 306 -12.83 -12.55 9.20
CA PRO A 306 -13.96 -13.49 9.21
C PRO A 306 -13.74 -14.73 10.09
N VAL A 307 -12.48 -15.19 10.18
CA VAL A 307 -12.12 -16.41 10.90
C VAL A 307 -12.04 -16.27 12.42
N MET A 308 -12.02 -15.05 12.95
CA MET A 308 -12.00 -14.80 14.41
C MET A 308 -13.41 -14.72 15.03
N GLY A 309 -14.35 -15.50 14.53
CA GLY A 309 -15.71 -15.58 15.09
C GLY A 309 -16.57 -14.37 14.77
N GLY A 310 -16.30 -13.72 13.64
CA GLY A 310 -17.15 -12.67 13.08
C GLY A 310 -17.14 -11.35 13.83
N GLY A 311 -16.28 -11.17 14.77
CA GLY A 311 -15.99 -9.95 15.47
C GLY A 311 -17.09 -8.89 15.49
N TYR A 312 -17.62 -8.66 16.65
CA TYR A 312 -18.31 -7.40 16.93
C TYR A 312 -17.29 -6.37 17.44
N PRO A 313 -17.61 -5.06 17.38
CA PRO A 313 -16.75 -4.02 17.92
C PRO A 313 -16.22 -4.35 19.31
N GLY A 314 -14.91 -4.26 19.50
CA GLY A 314 -14.20 -4.69 20.70
C GLY A 314 -13.61 -6.11 20.66
N LYS A 315 -13.92 -6.92 19.65
CA LYS A 315 -13.18 -8.15 19.31
C LYS A 315 -12.05 -7.90 18.31
N TYR A 316 -12.12 -6.77 17.63
CA TYR A 316 -11.04 -6.13 16.85
C TYR A 316 -10.93 -4.68 17.34
N PRO A 317 -9.85 -3.95 17.04
CA PRO A 317 -9.71 -2.55 17.46
C PRO A 317 -10.85 -1.71 16.88
N ASN A 318 -11.80 -1.37 17.73
CA ASN A 318 -12.99 -0.60 17.35
C ASN A 318 -12.68 0.89 17.33
N GLY A 319 -12.46 1.47 16.20
CA GLY A 319 -12.06 2.87 16.00
C GLY A 319 -11.25 3.08 14.75
N GLY A 320 -10.65 2.02 14.21
CA GLY A 320 -9.82 2.06 13.02
C GLY A 320 -10.61 2.31 11.73
N PRO A 321 -9.91 2.69 10.64
CA PRO A 321 -10.50 2.97 9.33
C PRO A 321 -10.72 1.68 8.52
N ILE A 322 -11.55 0.76 9.03
CA ILE A 322 -11.93 -0.46 8.31
C ILE A 322 -12.97 -0.16 7.22
N PRO A 323 -13.24 -1.06 6.25
CA PRO A 323 -14.00 -0.71 5.04
C PRO A 323 -15.32 0.03 5.27
N HIS A 324 -16.15 -0.40 6.20
CA HIS A 324 -17.45 0.25 6.46
C HIS A 324 -17.37 1.55 7.27
N THR A 325 -16.19 1.93 7.78
CA THR A 325 -15.98 3.16 8.57
C THR A 325 -15.18 4.23 7.83
N LEU A 326 -14.70 3.95 6.61
CA LEU A 326 -13.85 4.85 5.83
C LEU A 326 -14.46 6.24 5.62
N ASP A 327 -15.78 6.30 5.40
CA ASP A 327 -16.47 7.58 5.18
C ASP A 327 -16.49 8.46 6.43
N ILE A 328 -16.56 7.86 7.63
CA ILE A 328 -16.46 8.59 8.90
C ILE A 328 -15.04 9.15 9.10
N TRP A 329 -14.01 8.35 8.80
CA TRP A 329 -12.62 8.80 8.87
C TRP A 329 -12.36 9.99 7.93
N ARG A 330 -12.83 9.91 6.68
CA ARG A 330 -12.70 11.01 5.72
C ARG A 330 -13.44 12.27 6.15
N ALA A 331 -14.60 12.11 6.80
CA ALA A 331 -15.36 13.23 7.31
C ALA A 331 -14.70 13.90 8.52
N ALA A 332 -14.15 13.11 9.45
CA ALA A 332 -13.72 13.57 10.77
C ALA A 332 -12.22 13.90 10.87
N ALA A 333 -11.39 13.40 9.93
CA ALA A 333 -9.95 13.58 9.90
C ALA A 333 -9.43 14.09 8.54
N PRO A 334 -9.77 15.31 8.12
CA PRO A 334 -9.36 15.86 6.81
C PRO A 334 -7.85 16.07 6.68
N SER A 335 -7.08 16.03 7.77
CA SER A 335 -5.62 16.12 7.77
C SER A 335 -4.94 14.79 7.39
N ILE A 336 -5.68 13.69 7.31
CA ILE A 336 -5.20 12.39 6.84
C ILE A 336 -5.38 12.34 5.32
N ASP A 337 -4.30 12.14 4.58
CA ASP A 337 -4.30 12.16 3.12
C ASP A 337 -4.83 10.86 2.52
N PHE A 338 -4.51 9.71 3.14
CA PHE A 338 -4.99 8.41 2.69
C PHE A 338 -5.08 7.39 3.84
N ILE A 339 -5.71 6.28 3.54
CA ILE A 339 -6.03 5.23 4.51
C ILE A 339 -5.53 3.90 3.96
N ALA A 340 -4.92 3.08 4.81
CA ALA A 340 -4.21 1.87 4.44
C ALA A 340 -4.67 0.63 5.25
N PRO A 341 -4.72 -0.58 4.64
CA PRO A 341 -5.04 -1.81 5.35
C PRO A 341 -3.81 -2.61 5.76
N ASP A 342 -3.84 -3.26 6.92
CA ASP A 342 -2.90 -4.29 7.32
C ASP A 342 -3.51 -5.67 7.05
N ILE A 343 -2.84 -6.45 6.19
CA ILE A 343 -3.48 -7.60 5.56
C ILE A 343 -2.79 -8.91 5.94
N TYR A 344 -3.35 -9.60 6.95
CA TYR A 344 -2.93 -10.93 7.39
C TYR A 344 -3.96 -12.01 7.06
N LEU A 345 -4.87 -11.72 6.15
CA LEU A 345 -6.00 -12.56 5.77
C LEU A 345 -5.60 -13.68 4.80
N SER A 346 -6.47 -14.70 4.66
CA SER A 346 -6.36 -15.61 3.52
C SER A 346 -6.58 -14.84 2.22
N LEU A 347 -6.01 -15.34 1.12
CA LEU A 347 -5.96 -14.64 -0.16
C LEU A 347 -7.29 -14.05 -0.62
N LYS A 348 -8.38 -14.83 -0.56
CA LYS A 348 -9.72 -14.37 -0.96
C LYS A 348 -10.16 -13.10 -0.23
N TYR A 349 -9.90 -13.03 1.07
CA TYR A 349 -10.25 -11.87 1.89
C TYR A 349 -9.22 -10.75 1.76
N ALA A 350 -7.96 -11.09 1.49
CA ALA A 350 -6.92 -10.11 1.19
C ALA A 350 -7.25 -9.35 -0.11
N MET A 351 -7.60 -10.05 -1.18
CA MET A 351 -8.02 -9.43 -2.45
C MET A 351 -9.25 -8.54 -2.27
N TYR A 352 -10.29 -9.04 -1.56
CA TYR A 352 -11.45 -8.22 -1.24
C TYR A 352 -11.07 -6.94 -0.46
N THR A 353 -10.17 -7.06 0.53
CA THR A 353 -9.71 -5.91 1.31
C THR A 353 -8.98 -4.89 0.43
N ILE A 354 -8.07 -5.34 -0.41
CA ILE A 354 -7.34 -4.49 -1.36
C ILE A 354 -8.32 -3.69 -2.24
N GLU A 355 -9.35 -4.35 -2.78
CA GLU A 355 -10.40 -3.69 -3.57
C GLU A 355 -11.15 -2.60 -2.79
N GLN A 356 -11.41 -2.82 -1.49
CA GLN A 356 -12.11 -1.82 -0.67
C GLN A 356 -11.29 -0.55 -0.41
N TYR A 357 -9.95 -0.66 -0.34
CA TYR A 357 -9.07 0.48 -0.12
C TYR A 357 -8.59 1.14 -1.42
N HIS A 358 -8.66 0.44 -2.55
CA HIS A 358 -8.44 1.03 -3.88
C HIS A 358 -9.66 1.83 -4.33
N ARG A 359 -9.73 3.10 -3.95
CA ARG A 359 -10.92 3.97 -4.17
C ARG A 359 -10.52 5.31 -4.77
N PRO A 360 -11.46 5.98 -5.48
CA PRO A 360 -11.24 7.35 -5.90
C PRO A 360 -10.84 8.26 -4.74
N GLY A 361 -9.69 8.93 -4.87
CA GLY A 361 -9.14 9.80 -3.83
C GLY A 361 -8.41 9.07 -2.69
N ASN A 362 -8.18 7.75 -2.81
CA ASN A 362 -7.34 6.96 -1.89
C ASN A 362 -6.35 6.14 -2.70
N PRO A 363 -5.08 6.53 -2.77
CA PRO A 363 -4.07 5.67 -3.37
C PRO A 363 -3.99 4.36 -2.58
N LEU A 364 -3.83 3.25 -3.27
CA LEU A 364 -3.63 1.98 -2.59
C LEU A 364 -2.21 1.92 -2.03
N PHE A 365 -2.11 1.92 -0.71
CA PHE A 365 -0.89 1.75 0.05
C PHE A 365 -1.08 0.57 1.01
N ILE A 366 -0.21 -0.43 0.94
CA ILE A 366 -0.26 -1.61 1.82
C ILE A 366 0.98 -1.57 2.72
N PRO A 367 0.86 -1.02 3.95
CA PRO A 367 2.00 -0.89 4.86
C PRO A 367 2.40 -2.20 5.47
N GLU A 368 1.42 -3.07 5.77
CA GLU A 368 1.63 -4.37 6.36
C GLU A 368 0.94 -5.48 5.55
N TYR A 369 1.72 -6.46 5.15
CA TYR A 369 1.20 -7.72 4.61
C TYR A 369 1.97 -8.89 5.25
N LYS A 370 1.36 -10.10 5.26
CA LYS A 370 2.08 -11.29 5.70
C LYS A 370 3.37 -11.49 4.88
N HIS A 371 4.43 -11.98 5.51
CA HIS A 371 5.75 -12.15 4.91
C HIS A 371 5.96 -13.63 4.50
N ASN A 372 5.68 -13.96 3.24
CA ASN A 372 5.85 -15.30 2.66
C ASN A 372 5.88 -15.26 1.12
N ASP A 373 6.12 -16.41 0.49
CA ASP A 373 6.22 -16.56 -0.97
C ASP A 373 4.90 -16.17 -1.70
N GLU A 374 3.75 -16.47 -1.11
CA GLU A 374 2.44 -16.08 -1.67
C GLU A 374 2.33 -14.56 -1.75
N ALA A 375 2.71 -13.86 -0.68
CA ALA A 375 2.68 -12.40 -0.62
C ALA A 375 3.59 -11.76 -1.68
N ALA A 376 4.77 -12.32 -1.91
CA ALA A 376 5.69 -11.86 -2.94
C ALA A 376 5.08 -11.95 -4.36
N SER A 377 4.21 -12.96 -4.60
CA SER A 377 3.44 -13.06 -5.86
C SER A 377 2.28 -12.08 -5.91
N VAL A 378 1.59 -11.82 -4.77
CA VAL A 378 0.47 -10.86 -4.67
C VAL A 378 0.93 -9.43 -4.94
N ALA A 379 2.19 -9.09 -4.65
CA ALA A 379 2.73 -7.76 -4.90
C ALA A 379 2.58 -7.34 -6.38
N PHE A 380 2.81 -8.24 -7.34
CA PHE A 380 2.60 -7.96 -8.77
C PHE A 380 1.15 -7.61 -9.10
N TRP A 381 0.21 -8.34 -8.50
CA TRP A 381 -1.22 -8.07 -8.68
C TRP A 381 -1.61 -6.71 -8.09
N ALA A 382 -1.11 -6.37 -6.91
CA ALA A 382 -1.38 -5.09 -6.29
C ALA A 382 -0.86 -3.91 -7.12
N TYR A 383 0.39 -3.98 -7.60
CA TYR A 383 0.96 -2.92 -8.45
C TYR A 383 0.30 -2.86 -9.83
N GLY A 384 0.04 -4.01 -10.46
CA GLY A 384 -0.41 -4.07 -11.85
C GLY A 384 -1.91 -3.93 -12.02
N GLN A 385 -2.73 -4.41 -11.06
CA GLN A 385 -4.19 -4.40 -11.17
C GLN A 385 -4.83 -3.25 -10.40
N HIS A 386 -4.18 -2.78 -9.32
CA HIS A 386 -4.74 -1.78 -8.42
C HIS A 386 -3.91 -0.51 -8.29
N ASP A 387 -2.93 -0.31 -9.19
CA ASP A 387 -2.09 0.89 -9.19
C ASP A 387 -1.48 1.20 -7.80
N ALA A 388 -1.15 0.16 -7.01
CA ALA A 388 -0.62 0.35 -5.67
C ALA A 388 0.64 1.23 -5.72
N ILE A 389 0.74 2.16 -4.78
CA ILE A 389 1.94 3.00 -4.61
C ILE A 389 2.94 2.37 -3.64
N SER A 390 2.49 1.36 -2.86
CA SER A 390 3.32 0.58 -1.92
C SER A 390 2.76 -0.81 -1.72
N PHE A 391 3.66 -1.76 -1.52
CA PHE A 391 3.39 -3.08 -0.96
C PHE A 391 4.54 -3.44 -0.02
N SER A 392 4.25 -3.77 1.25
CA SER A 392 5.30 -3.95 2.26
C SER A 392 4.97 -5.15 3.16
N PRO A 393 5.79 -6.21 3.18
CA PRO A 393 5.67 -7.26 4.18
C PRO A 393 6.12 -6.76 5.55
N PHE A 394 5.43 -7.21 6.61
CA PHE A 394 5.80 -6.96 8.00
C PHE A 394 6.91 -7.93 8.45
N GLY A 395 7.80 -7.47 9.33
CA GLY A 395 8.93 -8.28 9.82
C GLY A 395 9.97 -8.53 8.72
N ILE A 396 10.16 -7.56 7.84
CA ILE A 396 11.11 -7.66 6.71
C ILE A 396 12.55 -7.91 7.18
N ASP A 397 12.87 -7.59 8.40
CA ASP A 397 14.17 -7.79 9.02
C ASP A 397 14.41 -9.21 9.58
N ASP A 398 13.43 -10.12 9.54
CA ASP A 398 13.56 -11.50 10.05
C ASP A 398 14.46 -12.37 9.18
N LEU A 399 14.24 -12.37 7.87
CA LEU A 399 14.93 -13.27 6.94
C LEU A 399 16.21 -12.65 6.37
N LYS A 400 17.15 -13.50 5.98
CA LYS A 400 18.30 -13.07 5.18
C LYS A 400 17.89 -12.83 3.73
N PRO A 401 18.64 -12.02 2.96
CA PRO A 401 18.29 -11.73 1.57
C PRO A 401 18.13 -12.98 0.68
N GLU A 402 18.97 -13.98 0.89
CA GLU A 402 18.96 -15.23 0.12
C GLU A 402 17.80 -16.18 0.47
N GLU A 403 17.16 -15.98 1.61
CA GLU A 403 16.05 -16.79 2.12
C GLU A 403 14.68 -16.14 1.85
N ASP A 404 14.68 -14.86 1.42
CA ASP A 404 13.49 -14.04 1.31
C ASP A 404 13.01 -13.91 -0.14
N ALA A 405 11.80 -14.37 -0.39
CA ALA A 405 11.18 -14.28 -1.72
C ALA A 405 11.06 -12.84 -2.24
N PHE A 406 10.91 -11.86 -1.33
CA PHE A 406 10.82 -10.45 -1.70
C PHE A 406 12.13 -9.91 -2.29
N THR A 407 13.28 -10.49 -1.96
CA THR A 407 14.57 -10.10 -2.56
C THR A 407 14.53 -10.21 -4.09
N LYS A 408 14.06 -11.36 -4.61
CA LYS A 408 13.94 -11.57 -6.07
C LYS A 408 12.78 -10.80 -6.69
N THR A 409 11.69 -10.66 -5.97
CA THR A 409 10.53 -9.88 -6.41
C THR A 409 10.89 -8.41 -6.55
N TYR A 410 11.57 -7.81 -5.58
CA TYR A 410 11.96 -6.41 -5.64
C TYR A 410 13.15 -6.18 -6.59
N GLU A 411 14.02 -7.17 -6.80
CA GLU A 411 15.06 -7.13 -7.83
C GLU A 411 14.45 -6.89 -9.23
N VAL A 412 13.42 -7.63 -9.58
CA VAL A 412 12.77 -7.47 -10.89
C VAL A 412 11.85 -6.24 -10.94
N LEU A 413 11.10 -5.96 -9.87
CA LEU A 413 10.22 -4.80 -9.81
C LEU A 413 11.00 -3.47 -9.86
N SER A 414 12.19 -3.40 -9.26
CA SER A 414 13.05 -2.22 -9.33
C SER A 414 13.51 -1.91 -10.77
N GLN A 415 13.71 -2.92 -11.61
CA GLN A 415 14.06 -2.74 -13.01
C GLN A 415 12.92 -2.15 -13.83
N VAL A 416 11.66 -2.49 -13.49
CA VAL A 416 10.47 -2.08 -14.24
C VAL A 416 9.63 -1.01 -13.53
N GLN A 417 10.11 -0.43 -12.44
CA GLN A 417 9.36 0.56 -11.67
C GLN A 417 8.93 1.78 -12.50
N ASP A 418 9.79 2.27 -13.38
CA ASP A 418 9.46 3.39 -14.26
C ASP A 418 8.35 3.01 -15.26
N LEU A 419 8.37 1.77 -15.74
CA LEU A 419 7.33 1.24 -16.62
C LEU A 419 6.00 1.11 -15.85
N ILE A 420 6.01 0.58 -14.62
CA ILE A 420 4.83 0.53 -13.75
C ILE A 420 4.26 1.95 -13.58
N LEU A 421 5.07 2.91 -13.17
CA LEU A 421 4.65 4.29 -12.97
C LEU A 421 4.10 4.94 -14.25
N GLN A 422 4.63 4.61 -15.42
CA GLN A 422 4.13 5.11 -16.71
C GLN A 422 2.75 4.53 -17.06
N HIS A 423 2.47 3.28 -16.69
CA HIS A 423 1.26 2.56 -17.06
C HIS A 423 0.13 2.66 -16.04
N GLN A 424 0.42 3.03 -14.78
CA GLN A 424 -0.60 3.24 -13.75
C GLN A 424 -1.67 4.24 -14.20
N GLY A 425 -2.94 3.92 -13.95
CA GLY A 425 -4.11 4.70 -14.33
C GLY A 425 -4.49 4.66 -15.81
N ARG A 426 -3.72 3.97 -16.68
CA ARG A 426 -3.92 3.98 -18.14
C ARG A 426 -4.61 2.74 -18.69
N ARG A 427 -4.84 1.71 -17.89
CA ARG A 427 -5.39 0.41 -18.32
C ARG A 427 -4.56 -0.28 -19.43
N THR A 428 -3.27 -0.05 -19.44
CA THR A 428 -2.29 -0.66 -20.38
C THR A 428 -1.32 -1.60 -19.66
N MET A 429 -1.62 -1.92 -18.39
CA MET A 429 -0.90 -2.87 -17.57
C MET A 429 -1.90 -3.74 -16.82
N VAL A 430 -1.56 -5.01 -16.62
CA VAL A 430 -2.30 -5.97 -15.79
C VAL A 430 -1.35 -6.71 -14.88
N GLY A 431 -1.73 -6.85 -13.61
CA GLY A 431 -1.06 -7.70 -12.63
C GLY A 431 -1.62 -9.11 -12.66
N ILE A 432 -0.72 -10.09 -12.70
CA ILE A 432 -1.05 -11.52 -12.63
C ILE A 432 -0.80 -12.02 -11.22
N TYR A 433 -1.77 -12.76 -10.68
CA TYR A 433 -1.61 -13.64 -9.55
C TYR A 433 -2.31 -14.97 -9.82
N LEU A 434 -1.58 -16.07 -9.70
CA LEU A 434 -2.08 -17.43 -9.87
C LEU A 434 -1.65 -18.30 -8.70
N ASP A 435 -2.50 -19.23 -8.29
CA ASP A 435 -2.19 -20.24 -7.29
C ASP A 435 -2.87 -21.58 -7.61
N THR A 436 -2.74 -22.56 -6.73
CA THR A 436 -3.33 -23.89 -6.92
C THR A 436 -4.87 -23.88 -6.88
N ALA A 437 -5.49 -22.87 -6.26
CA ALA A 437 -6.94 -22.69 -6.23
C ALA A 437 -7.45 -21.86 -7.42
N ASN A 438 -6.66 -20.87 -7.85
CA ASN A 438 -6.96 -19.95 -8.95
C ASN A 438 -5.90 -20.11 -10.04
N ARG A 439 -5.99 -21.20 -10.79
CA ARG A 439 -4.97 -21.58 -11.78
C ARG A 439 -5.01 -20.80 -13.08
N VAL A 440 -6.07 -20.03 -13.32
CA VAL A 440 -6.32 -19.29 -14.56
C VAL A 440 -6.82 -17.89 -14.24
N GLN A 441 -6.26 -16.89 -14.94
CA GLN A 441 -6.74 -15.51 -14.97
C GLN A 441 -6.91 -15.08 -16.43
N GLU A 442 -8.08 -14.50 -16.76
CA GLU A 442 -8.38 -14.00 -18.10
C GLU A 442 -8.60 -12.48 -18.05
N PHE A 443 -8.07 -11.76 -19.02
CA PHE A 443 -8.19 -10.31 -19.11
C PHE A 443 -8.00 -9.83 -20.55
N ASN A 444 -8.49 -8.59 -20.82
CA ASN A 444 -8.32 -7.95 -22.12
C ASN A 444 -7.22 -6.88 -22.03
N LEU A 445 -6.24 -6.94 -22.93
CA LEU A 445 -5.15 -5.97 -22.98
C LEU A 445 -4.59 -5.83 -24.41
N GLY A 446 -4.32 -4.61 -24.86
CA GLY A 446 -3.63 -4.34 -26.11
C GLY A 446 -4.32 -4.90 -27.38
N GLY A 447 -5.65 -5.10 -27.33
CA GLY A 447 -6.41 -5.67 -28.47
C GLY A 447 -6.56 -7.19 -28.45
N TYR A 448 -6.11 -7.84 -27.37
CA TYR A 448 -6.21 -9.29 -27.17
C TYR A 448 -6.98 -9.65 -25.91
N GLN A 449 -7.69 -10.77 -25.95
CA GLN A 449 -8.04 -11.54 -24.77
C GLN A 449 -6.81 -12.36 -24.40
N ILE A 450 -6.33 -12.23 -23.19
CA ILE A 450 -5.13 -12.90 -22.70
C ILE A 450 -5.55 -13.84 -21.57
N LYS A 451 -5.09 -15.08 -21.65
CA LYS A 451 -5.28 -16.09 -20.62
C LYS A 451 -3.94 -16.43 -20.01
N ALA A 452 -3.79 -16.14 -18.72
CA ALA A 452 -2.65 -16.58 -17.92
C ALA A 452 -3.00 -17.88 -17.19
N GLN A 453 -2.12 -18.87 -17.23
CA GLN A 453 -2.32 -20.17 -16.61
C GLN A 453 -1.11 -20.56 -15.77
N LEU A 454 -1.34 -21.02 -14.54
CA LEU A 454 -0.29 -21.52 -13.64
C LEU A 454 0.38 -22.74 -14.26
N GLY A 455 1.69 -22.72 -14.37
CA GLY A 455 2.50 -23.80 -14.91
C GLY A 455 3.61 -23.26 -15.78
N GLY A 456 4.39 -24.14 -16.42
CA GLY A 456 5.49 -23.74 -17.29
C GLY A 456 6.87 -23.93 -16.66
N GLY A 457 6.97 -24.88 -15.73
CA GLY A 457 8.28 -25.30 -15.20
C GLY A 457 9.27 -25.57 -16.33
N SER A 458 10.57 -25.34 -16.11
CA SER A 458 11.59 -25.46 -17.15
C SER A 458 11.60 -26.88 -17.75
N TYR A 459 11.97 -27.00 -19.02
CA TYR A 459 12.16 -28.30 -19.67
C TYR A 459 13.10 -29.21 -18.87
N ALA A 460 14.11 -28.62 -18.20
CA ALA A 460 15.02 -29.32 -17.29
C ALA A 460 14.33 -29.86 -16.03
N GLU A 461 13.26 -29.21 -15.53
CA GLU A 461 12.45 -29.72 -14.41
C GLU A 461 11.53 -30.88 -14.84
N MET A 462 11.10 -30.89 -16.10
CA MET A 462 10.32 -32.00 -16.67
C MET A 462 11.19 -33.23 -17.02
N THR A 463 12.44 -33.01 -17.39
CA THR A 463 13.35 -34.05 -17.91
C THR A 463 14.56 -34.32 -17.04
N GLY A 464 14.74 -33.59 -15.94
CA GLY A 464 15.91 -33.71 -15.07
C GLY A 464 16.06 -35.10 -14.43
N PRO A 465 17.30 -35.55 -14.16
CA PRO A 465 17.59 -36.91 -13.70
C PRO A 465 17.01 -37.26 -12.33
N THR A 466 16.45 -36.32 -11.61
CA THR A 466 15.89 -36.55 -10.26
C THR A 466 14.38 -36.76 -10.22
N GLY A 467 13.65 -36.57 -11.33
CA GLY A 467 12.18 -36.77 -11.40
C GLY A 467 11.35 -35.97 -10.38
N LYS A 468 11.96 -35.03 -9.65
CA LYS A 468 11.28 -34.20 -8.66
C LYS A 468 10.75 -32.94 -9.36
N THR A 469 9.52 -33.00 -9.84
CA THR A 469 8.76 -31.80 -10.22
C THR A 469 8.61 -30.90 -8.98
N ARG A 470 9.26 -29.74 -8.99
CA ARG A 470 9.03 -28.72 -7.96
C ARG A 470 7.62 -28.16 -8.16
N ARG A 471 6.72 -28.41 -7.22
CA ARG A 471 5.35 -27.89 -7.29
C ARG A 471 5.40 -26.37 -7.16
N THR A 472 4.92 -25.66 -8.19
CA THR A 472 4.67 -24.22 -8.11
C THR A 472 3.36 -24.00 -7.38
N PHE A 473 3.41 -23.32 -6.23
CA PHE A 473 2.24 -23.03 -5.40
C PHE A 473 1.58 -21.71 -5.79
N SER A 474 2.36 -20.71 -6.22
CA SER A 474 1.88 -19.42 -6.70
C SER A 474 2.81 -18.86 -7.77
N ALA A 475 2.24 -18.02 -8.65
CA ALA A 475 2.96 -17.27 -9.66
C ALA A 475 2.49 -15.82 -9.67
N GLY A 476 3.42 -14.89 -9.85
CA GLY A 476 3.15 -13.47 -9.98
C GLY A 476 3.84 -12.87 -11.20
N GLY A 477 3.21 -11.86 -11.79
CA GLY A 477 3.78 -11.18 -12.94
C GLY A 477 3.04 -9.92 -13.36
N LEU A 478 3.61 -9.20 -14.33
CA LEU A 478 3.05 -8.01 -14.96
C LEU A 478 3.03 -8.18 -16.47
N VAL A 479 1.96 -7.74 -17.10
CA VAL A 479 1.84 -7.63 -18.56
C VAL A 479 1.60 -6.18 -18.93
N PHE A 480 2.46 -5.63 -19.78
CA PHE A 480 2.36 -4.27 -20.31
C PHE A 480 2.10 -4.32 -21.81
N SER A 481 1.11 -3.60 -22.30
CA SER A 481 0.92 -3.29 -23.72
C SER A 481 1.64 -1.97 -24.00
N ILE A 482 2.81 -2.03 -24.67
CA ILE A 482 3.68 -0.88 -24.88
C ILE A 482 3.49 -0.21 -26.24
N ALA A 483 2.99 -0.97 -27.23
CA ALA A 483 2.63 -0.49 -28.57
C ALA A 483 1.58 -1.46 -29.18
N PRO A 484 1.00 -1.17 -30.34
CA PRO A 484 0.16 -2.12 -31.05
C PRO A 484 0.87 -3.45 -31.27
N ASP A 485 0.23 -4.53 -30.81
CA ASP A 485 0.74 -5.92 -30.90
C ASP A 485 2.09 -6.16 -30.17
N GLU A 486 2.57 -5.21 -29.37
CA GLU A 486 3.86 -5.29 -28.67
C GLU A 486 3.70 -5.23 -27.16
N PHE A 487 4.34 -6.17 -26.46
CA PHE A 487 4.19 -6.38 -25.04
C PHE A 487 5.52 -6.53 -24.32
N ILE A 488 5.52 -6.15 -23.03
CA ILE A 488 6.55 -6.55 -22.07
C ILE A 488 5.85 -7.37 -20.99
N VAL A 489 6.44 -8.50 -20.66
CA VAL A 489 5.97 -9.37 -19.56
C VAL A 489 7.09 -9.58 -18.56
N VAL A 490 6.75 -9.43 -17.30
CA VAL A 490 7.62 -9.72 -16.16
C VAL A 490 6.99 -10.87 -15.39
N GLY A 491 7.72 -11.93 -15.14
CA GLY A 491 7.13 -13.01 -14.34
C GLY A 491 7.89 -14.32 -14.39
N LYS A 492 7.32 -15.32 -13.72
CA LYS A 492 7.77 -16.71 -13.73
C LYS A 492 6.65 -17.67 -13.40
N ASP A 493 6.80 -18.93 -13.82
CA ASP A 493 5.91 -20.05 -13.46
C ASP A 493 4.47 -19.92 -14.01
N PHE A 494 4.28 -19.24 -15.12
CA PHE A 494 3.01 -19.20 -15.84
C PHE A 494 3.18 -19.22 -17.36
N VAL A 495 2.08 -19.49 -18.04
CA VAL A 495 1.96 -19.49 -19.50
C VAL A 495 0.91 -18.46 -19.89
N LEU A 496 1.14 -17.71 -20.98
CA LEU A 496 0.16 -16.81 -21.57
C LEU A 496 -0.29 -17.33 -22.94
N SER A 497 -1.60 -17.25 -23.21
CA SER A 497 -2.16 -17.38 -24.55
C SER A 497 -2.91 -16.13 -24.95
N PHE A 498 -2.90 -15.82 -26.25
CA PHE A 498 -3.41 -14.58 -26.81
C PHE A 498 -4.43 -14.87 -27.90
N ASP A 499 -5.65 -14.33 -27.75
CA ASP A 499 -6.72 -14.40 -28.74
C ASP A 499 -7.09 -12.97 -29.16
N PRO A 500 -7.07 -12.62 -30.47
CA PRO A 500 -7.44 -11.30 -30.93
C PRO A 500 -8.90 -10.96 -30.61
N LEU A 501 -9.16 -9.82 -29.97
CA LEU A 501 -10.53 -9.34 -29.71
C LEU A 501 -11.30 -8.99 -31.00
N LYS A 502 -10.58 -8.65 -32.08
CA LYS A 502 -11.17 -8.36 -33.39
C LYS A 502 -10.66 -9.39 -34.39
N PRO A 503 -11.54 -10.24 -34.96
CA PRO A 503 -11.16 -11.15 -36.06
C PRO A 503 -10.66 -10.35 -37.27
N ASP A 504 -9.68 -10.92 -37.99
CA ASP A 504 -9.25 -10.44 -39.30
C ASP A 504 -9.41 -11.61 -40.29
N GLU A 505 -10.49 -11.59 -41.09
CA GLU A 505 -10.80 -12.68 -42.04
C GLU A 505 -9.70 -12.88 -43.09
N LYS A 506 -8.91 -11.85 -43.37
CA LYS A 506 -7.79 -11.92 -44.33
C LYS A 506 -6.52 -12.48 -43.70
N ARG A 507 -6.37 -12.35 -42.37
CA ARG A 507 -5.22 -12.82 -41.60
C ARG A 507 -5.71 -13.41 -40.27
N PRO A 508 -6.37 -14.60 -40.30
CA PRO A 508 -7.02 -15.15 -39.13
C PRO A 508 -6.09 -15.69 -38.06
N PHE A 509 -4.83 -15.96 -38.41
CA PHE A 509 -3.86 -16.55 -37.50
C PHE A 509 -2.95 -15.48 -36.88
N ILE A 510 -2.50 -15.74 -35.67
CA ILE A 510 -1.50 -14.93 -34.97
C ILE A 510 -0.29 -15.79 -34.63
N ASP A 511 0.87 -15.16 -34.59
CA ASP A 511 2.10 -15.76 -34.11
C ASP A 511 3.06 -14.67 -33.61
N VAL A 512 4.22 -15.05 -33.09
CA VAL A 512 5.23 -14.17 -32.53
C VAL A 512 6.21 -13.74 -33.62
N GLU A 513 6.30 -12.42 -33.86
CA GLU A 513 7.28 -11.85 -34.77
C GLU A 513 8.71 -11.96 -34.19
N TYR A 514 8.84 -11.63 -32.91
CA TYR A 514 10.07 -11.82 -32.14
C TYR A 514 9.75 -11.91 -30.63
N MET A 515 10.63 -12.57 -29.90
CA MET A 515 10.61 -12.66 -28.45
C MET A 515 12.02 -12.48 -27.89
N ASP A 516 12.27 -11.39 -27.21
CA ASP A 516 13.56 -11.03 -26.65
C ASP A 516 13.51 -11.06 -25.12
N GLU A 517 14.38 -11.85 -24.51
CA GLU A 517 14.65 -11.76 -23.07
C GLU A 517 15.68 -10.68 -22.81
N GLY A 518 15.50 -9.93 -21.72
CA GLY A 518 16.38 -8.82 -21.40
C GLY A 518 16.20 -8.25 -20.02
N THR A 519 16.73 -7.07 -19.81
CA THR A 519 16.73 -6.35 -18.55
C THR A 519 16.57 -4.85 -18.79
N PHE A 520 16.14 -4.11 -17.75
CA PHE A 520 16.20 -2.66 -17.78
C PHE A 520 17.40 -2.17 -16.97
N ILE A 521 18.23 -1.34 -17.59
CA ILE A 521 19.35 -0.65 -16.94
C ILE A 521 19.10 0.86 -17.08
N ASN A 522 18.95 1.56 -15.95
CA ASN A 522 18.63 2.99 -15.92
C ASN A 522 17.41 3.36 -16.80
N GLY A 523 16.35 2.57 -16.72
CA GLY A 523 15.10 2.75 -17.48
C GLY A 523 15.19 2.40 -18.97
N LYS A 524 16.33 1.88 -19.47
CA LYS A 524 16.52 1.49 -20.87
C LYS A 524 16.54 -0.01 -21.03
N TRP A 525 15.78 -0.49 -22.01
CA TRP A 525 15.75 -1.90 -22.38
C TRP A 525 17.10 -2.34 -22.98
N LEU A 526 17.62 -3.47 -22.50
CA LEU A 526 18.78 -4.17 -23.04
C LEU A 526 18.41 -5.63 -23.30
N THR A 527 18.37 -6.03 -24.58
CA THR A 527 18.17 -7.43 -24.98
C THR A 527 19.40 -8.25 -24.63
N THR A 528 19.23 -9.35 -23.92
CA THR A 528 20.28 -10.32 -23.58
C THR A 528 20.32 -11.47 -24.56
N ARG A 529 19.15 -11.98 -24.99
CA ARG A 529 19.05 -13.01 -26.02
C ARG A 529 17.68 -13.00 -26.70
N ARG A 530 17.59 -13.60 -27.88
CA ARG A 530 16.34 -13.85 -28.59
C ARG A 530 15.89 -15.29 -28.38
N LEU A 531 14.63 -15.48 -27.99
CA LEU A 531 14.03 -16.77 -27.73
C LEU A 531 13.27 -17.23 -28.99
N ASN A 532 13.88 -18.11 -29.79
CA ASN A 532 13.36 -18.52 -31.09
C ASN A 532 12.94 -19.99 -31.16
N GLY A 533 12.70 -20.62 -30.08
CA GLY A 533 12.37 -22.05 -30.09
C GLY A 533 11.59 -22.45 -28.87
N ASP A 534 11.81 -23.67 -28.44
CA ASP A 534 11.10 -24.31 -27.36
C ASP A 534 11.17 -23.56 -26.03
N GLU A 535 12.14 -22.65 -25.90
CA GLU A 535 12.30 -21.83 -24.67
C GLU A 535 11.21 -20.76 -24.52
N GLY A 536 10.75 -20.19 -25.61
CA GLY A 536 9.82 -19.05 -25.58
C GLY A 536 8.42 -19.40 -26.01
N THR A 537 8.28 -19.90 -27.22
CA THR A 537 7.05 -20.42 -27.74
C THR A 537 6.96 -21.85 -27.27
N GLY A 538 6.12 -22.14 -26.28
CA GLY A 538 6.04 -23.49 -25.76
C GLY A 538 5.93 -24.45 -26.91
N GLY A 539 6.95 -25.28 -27.11
CA GLY A 539 6.98 -26.30 -28.14
C GLY A 539 5.63 -27.00 -28.09
N GLY A 540 4.71 -26.52 -28.95
CA GLY A 540 3.32 -26.85 -28.86
C GLY A 540 3.24 -28.35 -28.81
N ASP A 541 2.21 -28.91 -28.25
CA ASP A 541 1.80 -30.23 -28.64
C ASP A 541 1.79 -30.24 -30.17
N TYR A 542 2.97 -30.46 -30.72
CA TYR A 542 3.10 -30.90 -32.10
C TYR A 542 2.47 -32.30 -32.14
N GLY A 543 1.15 -32.32 -31.92
CA GLY A 543 0.33 -33.45 -32.26
C GLY A 543 0.41 -33.60 -33.78
N PHE A 544 1.50 -34.16 -34.27
CA PHE A 544 1.61 -34.66 -35.60
C PHE A 544 0.42 -35.61 -35.80
N GLY A 545 -0.66 -35.12 -36.43
CA GLY A 545 -1.76 -35.95 -36.87
C GLY A 545 -3.16 -35.57 -36.42
N SER A 546 -3.41 -34.55 -35.59
CA SER A 546 -4.79 -34.26 -35.16
C SER A 546 -5.59 -33.33 -36.10
N GLY A 547 -4.97 -32.74 -37.13
CA GLY A 547 -5.65 -31.80 -38.04
C GLY A 547 -6.21 -30.53 -37.39
N LYS A 548 -5.98 -30.32 -36.09
CA LYS A 548 -6.28 -29.08 -35.40
C LYS A 548 -5.03 -28.18 -35.46
N GLN A 549 -5.23 -26.96 -35.94
CA GLN A 549 -4.21 -25.92 -35.87
C GLN A 549 -3.74 -25.82 -34.42
N PRO A 550 -2.41 -25.66 -34.14
CA PRO A 550 -1.95 -25.38 -32.82
C PRO A 550 -2.65 -24.10 -32.35
N GLU A 551 -3.11 -24.08 -31.08
CA GLU A 551 -3.61 -22.85 -30.47
C GLU A 551 -2.49 -21.81 -30.56
N SER A 552 -2.66 -20.85 -31.46
CA SER A 552 -1.65 -19.87 -31.81
C SER A 552 -1.41 -18.94 -30.63
N GLY A 553 -0.17 -18.58 -30.40
CA GLY A 553 0.20 -17.52 -29.47
C GLY A 553 0.38 -17.92 -28.01
N THR A 554 0.77 -19.16 -27.70
CA THR A 554 1.11 -19.56 -26.33
C THR A 554 2.58 -19.26 -26.01
N LEU A 555 2.81 -18.47 -24.97
CA LEU A 555 4.14 -18.08 -24.51
C LEU A 555 4.38 -18.58 -23.09
N ARG A 556 5.57 -19.15 -22.85
CA ARG A 556 5.99 -19.66 -21.53
C ARG A 556 6.92 -18.69 -20.81
N PHE A 557 6.63 -18.42 -19.54
CA PHE A 557 7.47 -17.62 -18.67
C PHE A 557 8.08 -18.53 -17.60
N GLN A 558 9.28 -19.01 -17.90
CA GLN A 558 10.01 -19.93 -17.06
C GLN A 558 10.81 -19.15 -16.01
N ARG A 559 11.01 -19.76 -14.83
CA ARG A 559 11.95 -19.21 -13.87
C ARG A 559 13.39 -19.41 -14.35
N GLN A 560 14.25 -18.48 -14.01
CA GLN A 560 15.69 -18.63 -14.22
C GLN A 560 16.26 -19.70 -13.26
N PRO A 561 17.44 -20.27 -13.56
CA PRO A 561 18.06 -21.30 -12.73
C PRO A 561 18.27 -20.90 -11.27
N ASP A 562 18.49 -19.60 -11.00
CA ASP A 562 18.63 -19.03 -9.66
C ASP A 562 17.29 -18.64 -9.00
N ASN A 563 16.16 -19.11 -9.57
CA ASN A 563 14.80 -18.80 -9.15
C ASN A 563 14.38 -17.32 -9.36
N SER A 564 15.11 -16.52 -10.14
CA SER A 564 14.72 -15.15 -10.49
C SER A 564 13.60 -15.12 -11.55
N TYR A 565 13.06 -13.91 -11.75
CA TYR A 565 12.02 -13.63 -12.75
C TYR A 565 12.65 -13.34 -14.12
N SER A 566 11.90 -13.62 -15.19
CA SER A 566 12.25 -13.18 -16.55
C SER A 566 11.54 -11.87 -16.88
N ILE A 567 12.21 -11.03 -17.66
CA ILE A 567 11.60 -9.90 -18.37
C ILE A 567 11.71 -10.19 -19.85
N VAL A 568 10.57 -10.22 -20.53
CA VAL A 568 10.49 -10.58 -21.93
C VAL A 568 9.71 -9.54 -22.69
N ARG A 569 10.30 -9.04 -23.80
CA ARG A 569 9.66 -8.15 -24.77
C ARG A 569 9.38 -8.93 -26.04
N PHE A 570 8.14 -8.90 -26.51
CA PHE A 570 7.77 -9.60 -27.74
C PHE A 570 6.75 -8.81 -28.54
N LYS A 571 6.65 -9.14 -29.82
CA LYS A 571 5.69 -8.58 -30.74
C LYS A 571 4.95 -9.70 -31.47
N MET A 572 3.64 -9.54 -31.57
CA MET A 572 2.77 -10.43 -32.32
C MET A 572 2.62 -9.96 -33.78
N TYR A 573 2.32 -10.88 -34.67
CA TYR A 573 1.92 -10.56 -36.05
C TYR A 573 0.77 -11.46 -36.48
N ARG A 574 0.08 -11.04 -37.57
CA ARG A 574 -1.02 -11.81 -38.17
C ARG A 574 -0.63 -12.35 -39.54
N TYR A 575 -1.04 -13.55 -39.85
CA TYR A 575 -0.77 -14.19 -41.12
C TYR A 575 -2.01 -14.95 -41.65
N LYS A 576 -1.92 -15.43 -42.97
CA LYS A 576 -2.94 -16.17 -43.69
C LYS A 576 -2.78 -17.66 -43.49
#